data_5d73bb289abbb9e8ff7b0951dd52d8cd
#
_entry.id   5d73bb289abbb9e8ff7b0951dd52d8cd
#
_cell.length_a   1.000
_cell.length_b   1.000
_cell.length_c   1.000
_cell.angle_alpha   90.00
_cell.angle_beta   90.00
_cell.angle_gamma   90.00
#
_symmetry.space_group_name_H-M   'P 1'
#
loop_
_entity.id
_entity.type
_entity.pdbx_description
1 polymer ?
#
loop_
_entity_poly.entity_id
_entity_poly.type
_entity_poly.pdbx_seq_one_letter_code
_entity_poly.pdbx_strand_id
1 'polypeptide(L)'
;MKAPMSHEDQIIAALRQIAQAIDTRSRQLLSECGLSAPQIGTLRALAASGGASPSDLADALHLSPQTMAGILQRLEQRKLVDRERDPHDKRSFVVRLTPEGHTSVASAPPLLRDEFTSQLRSLPAWEQSQMLATLQRIAHMMHAEEIETMPFLHTEPDEK
;
A
#
# COMPACT_ATOMS: atom_id res chain seq x y z
N MET A 1 -27.42 -33.33 1.94
CA MET A 1 -27.64 -32.15 2.81
C MET A 1 -26.29 -31.77 3.41
N LYS A 2 -25.75 -30.60 3.03
CA LYS A 2 -24.42 -30.15 3.53
C LYS A 2 -24.64 -29.68 4.98
N ALA A 3 -23.86 -30.19 5.93
CA ALA A 3 -23.91 -29.72 7.31
C ALA A 3 -23.68 -28.20 7.34
N PRO A 4 -24.34 -27.45 8.25
CA PRO A 4 -24.07 -26.01 8.38
C PRO A 4 -22.59 -25.81 8.75
N MET A 5 -21.94 -24.86 8.10
CA MET A 5 -20.54 -24.50 8.42
C MET A 5 -20.46 -24.00 9.86
N SER A 6 -19.45 -24.45 10.59
CA SER A 6 -19.18 -23.93 11.92
C SER A 6 -18.78 -22.45 11.88
N HIS A 7 -18.81 -21.75 13.02
CA HIS A 7 -18.36 -20.35 13.09
C HIS A 7 -16.88 -20.21 12.73
N GLU A 8 -16.07 -21.19 13.15
CA GLU A 8 -14.64 -21.24 12.83
C GLU A 8 -14.41 -21.33 11.32
N ASP A 9 -15.15 -22.23 10.64
CA ASP A 9 -15.06 -22.38 9.19
C ASP A 9 -15.49 -21.09 8.45
N GLN A 10 -16.51 -20.41 8.95
CA GLN A 10 -16.99 -19.14 8.37
C GLN A 10 -15.94 -18.02 8.53
N ILE A 11 -15.30 -17.92 9.70
CA ILE A 11 -14.23 -16.95 9.94
C ILE A 11 -13.04 -17.23 9.02
N ILE A 12 -12.60 -18.48 8.93
CA ILE A 12 -11.50 -18.87 8.04
C ILE A 12 -11.85 -18.58 6.57
N ALA A 13 -13.08 -18.84 6.16
CA ALA A 13 -13.54 -18.55 4.80
C ALA A 13 -13.52 -17.03 4.52
N ALA A 14 -13.97 -16.21 5.46
CA ALA A 14 -13.92 -14.74 5.33
C ALA A 14 -12.49 -14.22 5.21
N LEU A 15 -11.56 -14.72 6.03
CA LEU A 15 -10.14 -14.37 5.94
C LEU A 15 -9.54 -14.73 4.59
N ARG A 16 -9.85 -15.93 4.06
CA ARG A 16 -9.40 -16.35 2.73
C ARG A 16 -9.96 -15.46 1.64
N GLN A 17 -11.23 -15.06 1.72
CA GLN A 17 -11.85 -14.15 0.75
C GLN A 17 -11.18 -12.78 0.76
N ILE A 18 -10.88 -12.24 1.93
CA ILE A 18 -10.15 -10.98 2.07
C ILE A 18 -8.76 -11.08 1.45
N ALA A 19 -7.99 -12.10 1.81
CA ALA A 19 -6.65 -12.33 1.25
C ALA A 19 -6.68 -12.47 -0.27
N GLN A 20 -7.64 -13.22 -0.81
CA GLN A 20 -7.78 -13.42 -2.25
C GLN A 20 -8.20 -12.14 -2.98
N ALA A 21 -9.05 -11.29 -2.38
CA ALA A 21 -9.43 -10.00 -2.95
C ALA A 21 -8.22 -9.06 -3.04
N ILE A 22 -7.39 -9.01 -2.00
CA ILE A 22 -6.15 -8.26 -1.96
C ILE A 22 -5.19 -8.72 -3.06
N ASP A 23 -4.92 -10.02 -3.15
CA ASP A 23 -4.02 -10.61 -4.13
C ASP A 23 -4.49 -10.38 -5.57
N THR A 24 -5.79 -10.57 -5.83
CA THR A 24 -6.37 -10.34 -7.16
C THR A 24 -6.22 -8.89 -7.59
N ARG A 25 -6.52 -7.94 -6.70
CA ARG A 25 -6.39 -6.52 -7.00
C ARG A 25 -4.95 -6.11 -7.24
N SER A 26 -4.03 -6.74 -6.52
CA SER A 26 -2.61 -6.58 -6.67
C SER A 26 -2.10 -6.95 -8.05
N ARG A 27 -2.51 -8.14 -8.51
CA ARG A 27 -2.15 -8.63 -9.85
C ARG A 27 -2.76 -7.76 -10.94
N GLN A 28 -3.98 -7.28 -10.76
CA GLN A 28 -4.60 -6.36 -11.71
C GLN A 28 -3.79 -5.07 -11.86
N LEU A 29 -3.37 -4.43 -10.76
CA LEU A 29 -2.55 -3.23 -10.80
C LEU A 29 -1.26 -3.45 -11.58
N LEU A 30 -0.56 -4.56 -11.31
CA LEU A 30 0.65 -4.91 -12.05
C LEU A 30 0.39 -5.13 -13.54
N SER A 31 -0.72 -5.78 -13.91
CA SER A 31 -1.05 -6.03 -15.31
C SER A 31 -1.51 -4.78 -16.06
N GLU A 32 -2.24 -3.86 -15.41
CA GLU A 32 -2.81 -2.67 -16.03
C GLU A 32 -1.80 -1.53 -16.18
N CYS A 33 -0.99 -1.27 -15.16
CA CYS A 33 -0.05 -0.14 -15.16
C CYS A 33 1.42 -0.55 -14.91
N GLY A 34 1.70 -1.82 -14.69
CA GLY A 34 3.05 -2.34 -14.43
C GLY A 34 3.66 -1.81 -13.13
N LEU A 35 2.86 -1.30 -12.20
CA LEU A 35 3.29 -0.73 -10.93
C LEU A 35 2.61 -1.45 -9.78
N SER A 36 3.36 -1.69 -8.70
CA SER A 36 2.79 -2.21 -7.46
C SER A 36 2.04 -1.10 -6.70
N ALA A 37 1.14 -1.48 -5.77
CA ALA A 37 0.40 -0.51 -4.98
C ALA A 37 1.30 0.41 -4.13
N PRO A 38 2.41 -0.07 -3.49
CA PRO A 38 3.38 0.81 -2.85
C PRO A 38 4.01 1.82 -3.80
N GLN A 39 4.35 1.42 -5.03
CA GLN A 39 4.89 2.31 -6.05
C GLN A 39 3.88 3.40 -6.45
N ILE A 40 2.63 3.02 -6.70
CA ILE A 40 1.55 3.98 -7.00
C ILE A 40 1.31 4.92 -5.81
N GLY A 41 1.28 4.38 -4.59
CA GLY A 41 1.13 5.17 -3.37
C GLY A 41 2.24 6.21 -3.20
N THR A 42 3.49 5.82 -3.47
CA THR A 42 4.65 6.74 -3.44
C THR A 42 4.52 7.82 -4.50
N LEU A 43 4.18 7.47 -5.73
CA LEU A 43 3.96 8.47 -6.80
C LEU A 43 2.83 9.45 -6.46
N ARG A 44 1.73 8.98 -5.86
CA ARG A 44 0.62 9.84 -5.42
C ARG A 44 1.01 10.76 -4.27
N ALA A 45 1.80 10.28 -3.31
CA ALA A 45 2.32 11.11 -2.23
C ALA A 45 3.21 12.24 -2.79
N LEU A 46 4.08 11.91 -3.75
CA LEU A 46 4.91 12.90 -4.45
C LEU A 46 4.07 13.89 -5.27
N ALA A 47 3.00 13.44 -5.93
CA ALA A 47 2.09 14.32 -6.66
C ALA A 47 1.40 15.33 -5.73
N ALA A 48 1.01 14.90 -4.54
CA ALA A 48 0.33 15.74 -3.56
C ALA A 48 1.27 16.76 -2.89
N SER A 49 2.54 16.37 -2.63
CA SER A 49 3.52 17.22 -1.95
C SER A 49 4.35 18.11 -2.90
N GLY A 50 4.38 17.79 -4.19
CA GLY A 50 5.27 18.42 -5.17
C GLY A 50 6.75 18.04 -5.02
N GLY A 51 7.07 17.13 -4.11
CA GLY A 51 8.38 16.59 -3.79
C GLY A 51 8.55 16.36 -2.30
N ALA A 52 9.32 15.34 -1.93
CA ALA A 52 9.55 14.97 -0.53
C ALA A 52 10.90 14.27 -0.37
N SER A 53 11.44 14.27 0.85
CA SER A 53 12.61 13.46 1.16
C SER A 53 12.22 11.98 1.26
N PRO A 54 13.16 11.03 1.04
CA PRO A 54 12.90 9.61 1.24
C PRO A 54 12.39 9.28 2.66
N SER A 55 12.85 10.01 3.67
CA SER A 55 12.40 9.85 5.06
C SER A 55 10.94 10.26 5.23
N ASP A 56 10.58 11.46 4.73
CA ASP A 56 9.19 11.94 4.82
C ASP A 56 8.21 11.01 4.09
N LEU A 57 8.65 10.44 2.94
CA LEU A 57 7.85 9.46 2.21
C LEU A 57 7.68 8.16 3.01
N ALA A 58 8.75 7.66 3.62
CA ALA A 58 8.69 6.47 4.46
C ALA A 58 7.72 6.67 5.63
N ASP A 59 7.82 7.81 6.33
CA ASP A 59 6.95 8.16 7.45
C ASP A 59 5.49 8.32 7.02
N ALA A 60 5.25 9.09 5.93
CA ALA A 60 3.90 9.32 5.40
C ALA A 60 3.19 8.05 4.93
N LEU A 61 3.96 7.08 4.46
CA LEU A 61 3.46 5.81 3.95
C LEU A 61 3.59 4.67 4.96
N HIS A 62 4.11 4.95 6.16
CA HIS A 62 4.36 3.97 7.22
C HIS A 62 5.23 2.79 6.74
N LEU A 63 6.25 3.08 5.95
CA LEU A 63 7.20 2.11 5.42
C LEU A 63 8.55 2.22 6.14
N SER A 64 9.29 1.11 6.17
CA SER A 64 10.68 1.17 6.62
C SER A 64 11.53 1.99 5.62
N PRO A 65 12.60 2.67 6.09
CA PRO A 65 13.52 3.39 5.21
C PRO A 65 14.10 2.50 4.11
N GLN A 66 14.38 1.23 4.42
CA GLN A 66 14.91 0.26 3.49
C GLN A 66 13.90 -0.09 2.38
N THR A 67 12.64 -0.33 2.74
CA THR A 67 11.55 -0.58 1.78
C THR A 67 11.35 0.62 0.88
N MET A 68 11.32 1.84 1.45
CA MET A 68 11.19 3.07 0.67
C MET A 68 12.36 3.25 -0.31
N ALA A 69 13.59 2.98 0.13
CA ALA A 69 14.76 3.05 -0.74
C ALA A 69 14.63 2.11 -1.95
N GLY A 70 14.17 0.87 -1.74
CA GLY A 70 13.93 -0.09 -2.82
C GLY A 70 12.83 0.36 -3.78
N ILE A 71 11.73 0.92 -3.27
CA ILE A 71 10.65 1.49 -4.09
C ILE A 71 11.18 2.64 -4.96
N LEU A 72 11.89 3.59 -4.36
CA LEU A 72 12.44 4.75 -5.07
C LEU A 72 13.43 4.32 -6.14
N GLN A 73 14.31 3.37 -5.84
CA GLN A 73 15.27 2.83 -6.82
C GLN A 73 14.56 2.26 -8.06
N ARG A 74 13.48 1.49 -7.87
CA ARG A 74 12.71 0.93 -8.99
C ARG A 74 11.98 2.03 -9.78
N LEU A 75 11.44 3.04 -9.11
CA LEU A 75 10.79 4.17 -9.76
C LEU A 75 11.78 5.03 -10.56
N GLU A 76 12.99 5.23 -10.05
CA GLU A 76 14.09 5.90 -10.77
C GLU A 76 14.53 5.11 -12.02
N GLN A 77 14.72 3.80 -11.90
CA GLN A 77 15.05 2.93 -13.04
C GLN A 77 14.01 3.04 -14.15
N ARG A 78 12.74 3.23 -13.79
CA ARG A 78 11.62 3.45 -14.73
C ARG A 78 11.45 4.90 -15.15
N LYS A 79 12.31 5.81 -14.71
CA LYS A 79 12.28 7.24 -15.00
C LYS A 79 10.96 7.94 -14.61
N LEU A 80 10.32 7.45 -13.54
CA LEU A 80 9.07 8.01 -13.02
C LEU A 80 9.33 9.07 -11.95
N VAL A 81 10.49 9.03 -11.33
CA VAL A 81 10.95 10.00 -10.33
C VAL A 81 12.41 10.35 -10.59
N ASP A 82 12.80 11.55 -10.17
CA ASP A 82 14.17 12.05 -10.15
C ASP A 82 14.55 12.46 -8.74
N ARG A 83 15.85 12.37 -8.41
CA ARG A 83 16.42 12.89 -7.18
C ARG A 83 17.17 14.18 -7.45
N GLU A 84 16.79 15.21 -6.73
CA GLU A 84 17.49 16.49 -6.73
C GLU A 84 18.11 16.74 -5.36
N ARG A 85 19.23 17.43 -5.32
CA ARG A 85 19.77 17.89 -4.03
C ARG A 85 18.87 18.96 -3.46
N ASP A 86 18.58 18.86 -2.14
CA ASP A 86 17.82 19.89 -1.46
C ASP A 86 18.58 21.22 -1.54
N PRO A 87 17.97 22.31 -2.04
CA PRO A 87 18.62 23.62 -2.11
C PRO A 87 18.92 24.21 -0.73
N HIS A 88 18.23 23.76 0.32
CA HIS A 88 18.39 24.25 1.70
C HIS A 88 19.32 23.36 2.55
N ASP A 89 19.39 22.05 2.22
CA ASP A 89 20.31 21.11 2.87
C ASP A 89 21.02 20.25 1.84
N LYS A 90 22.28 20.59 1.56
CA LYS A 90 23.13 19.86 0.59
C LYS A 90 23.40 18.39 0.96
N ARG A 91 23.01 17.95 2.16
CA ARG A 91 23.16 16.56 2.63
C ARG A 91 21.92 15.74 2.36
N SER A 92 20.79 16.37 2.05
CA SER A 92 19.52 15.71 1.76
C SER A 92 19.18 15.75 0.29
N PHE A 93 18.32 14.82 -0.12
CA PHE A 93 17.77 14.75 -1.47
C PHE A 93 16.25 14.87 -1.40
N VAL A 94 15.70 15.59 -2.36
CA VAL A 94 14.26 15.66 -2.59
C VAL A 94 13.95 14.83 -3.83
N VAL A 95 12.97 13.95 -3.72
CA VAL A 95 12.45 13.15 -4.82
C VAL A 95 11.26 13.90 -5.43
N ARG A 96 11.21 13.95 -6.76
CA ARG A 96 10.11 14.59 -7.51
C ARG A 96 9.62 13.68 -8.62
N LEU A 97 8.37 13.88 -9.03
CA LEU A 97 7.86 13.21 -10.22
C LEU A 97 8.47 13.80 -11.48
N THR A 98 8.78 12.92 -12.42
CA THR A 98 9.03 13.30 -13.81
C THR A 98 7.70 13.55 -14.54
N PRO A 99 7.70 14.10 -15.77
CA PRO A 99 6.49 14.17 -16.60
C PRO A 99 5.83 12.80 -16.81
N GLU A 100 6.63 11.76 -16.99
CA GLU A 100 6.17 10.38 -17.11
C GLU A 100 5.56 9.86 -15.80
N GLY A 101 6.14 10.26 -14.66
CA GLY A 101 5.59 9.97 -13.33
C GLY A 101 4.22 10.61 -13.14
N HIS A 102 4.03 11.86 -13.53
CA HIS A 102 2.73 12.54 -13.50
C HIS A 102 1.69 11.82 -14.37
N THR A 103 2.07 11.43 -15.58
CA THR A 103 1.20 10.66 -16.48
C THR A 103 0.80 9.32 -15.86
N SER A 104 1.76 8.61 -15.25
CA SER A 104 1.50 7.33 -14.58
C SER A 104 0.54 7.47 -13.40
N VAL A 105 0.65 8.54 -12.59
CA VAL A 105 -0.30 8.81 -11.51
C VAL A 105 -1.70 9.10 -12.05
N ALA A 106 -1.81 9.90 -13.11
CA ALA A 106 -3.10 10.29 -13.68
C ALA A 106 -3.85 9.10 -14.31
N SER A 107 -3.12 8.11 -14.86
CA SER A 107 -3.70 6.92 -15.48
C SER A 107 -3.88 5.75 -14.50
N ALA A 108 -3.29 5.82 -13.29
CA ALA A 108 -3.35 4.73 -12.32
C ALA A 108 -4.77 4.54 -11.76
N PRO A 109 -5.29 3.31 -11.77
CA PRO A 109 -6.60 3.01 -11.20
C PRO A 109 -6.62 3.26 -9.69
N PRO A 110 -7.81 3.44 -9.08
CA PRO A 110 -7.91 3.60 -7.63
C PRO A 110 -7.34 2.37 -6.91
N LEU A 111 -6.62 2.60 -5.84
CA LEU A 111 -6.12 1.52 -4.99
C LEU A 111 -7.28 0.90 -4.19
N LEU A 112 -7.22 -0.40 -3.90
CA LEU A 112 -8.17 -1.06 -3.01
C LEU A 112 -8.30 -0.32 -1.67
N ARG A 113 -7.19 0.21 -1.17
CA ARG A 113 -7.16 1.03 0.05
C ARG A 113 -8.07 2.25 -0.06
N ASP A 114 -8.08 2.96 -1.19
CA ASP A 114 -8.83 4.20 -1.36
C ASP A 114 -10.34 3.92 -1.35
N GLU A 115 -10.77 2.89 -2.07
CA GLU A 115 -12.17 2.43 -2.11
C GLU A 115 -12.62 1.95 -0.72
N PHE A 116 -11.83 1.09 -0.08
CA PHE A 116 -12.11 0.57 1.25
C PHE A 116 -12.14 1.67 2.31
N THR A 117 -11.17 2.60 2.29
CA THR A 117 -11.11 3.72 3.24
C THR A 117 -12.33 4.63 3.09
N SER A 118 -12.79 4.87 1.86
CA SER A 118 -14.00 5.67 1.62
C SER A 118 -15.23 5.03 2.24
N GLN A 119 -15.40 3.72 2.05
CA GLN A 119 -16.50 2.97 2.65
C GLN A 119 -16.40 2.93 4.18
N LEU A 120 -15.19 2.67 4.71
CA LEU A 120 -14.95 2.60 6.15
C LEU A 120 -15.28 3.94 6.84
N ARG A 121 -14.93 5.08 6.23
CA ARG A 121 -15.23 6.41 6.74
C ARG A 121 -16.74 6.72 6.79
N SER A 122 -17.55 6.05 5.98
CA SER A 122 -19.00 6.22 5.99
C SER A 122 -19.71 5.49 7.16
N LEU A 123 -18.99 4.57 7.83
CA LEU A 123 -19.52 3.82 8.96
C LEU A 123 -19.48 4.65 10.24
N PRO A 124 -20.42 4.41 11.19
CA PRO A 124 -20.34 4.99 12.52
C PRO A 124 -19.04 4.61 13.26
N ALA A 125 -18.54 5.50 14.12
CA ALA A 125 -17.29 5.28 14.85
C ALA A 125 -17.26 3.98 15.68
N TRP A 126 -18.39 3.60 16.27
CA TRP A 126 -18.50 2.36 17.06
C TRP A 126 -18.31 1.11 16.20
N GLU A 127 -18.81 1.12 14.96
CA GLU A 127 -18.67 0.00 14.03
C GLU A 127 -17.22 -0.12 13.53
N GLN A 128 -16.58 1.01 13.21
CA GLN A 128 -15.15 1.04 12.89
C GLN A 128 -14.29 0.49 14.04
N SER A 129 -14.61 0.87 15.30
CA SER A 129 -13.91 0.39 16.49
C SER A 129 -14.10 -1.11 16.72
N GLN A 130 -15.29 -1.63 16.46
CA GLN A 130 -15.58 -3.06 16.56
C GLN A 130 -14.79 -3.86 15.51
N MET A 131 -14.77 -3.39 14.27
CA MET A 131 -13.98 -4.01 13.19
C MET A 131 -12.50 -4.03 13.54
N LEU A 132 -11.97 -2.90 14.01
CA LEU A 132 -10.56 -2.79 14.41
C LEU A 132 -10.21 -3.79 15.51
N ALA A 133 -10.99 -3.83 16.59
CA ALA A 133 -10.75 -4.74 17.72
C ALA A 133 -10.79 -6.21 17.28
N THR A 134 -11.73 -6.56 16.39
CA THR A 134 -11.87 -7.92 15.86
C THR A 134 -10.66 -8.31 15.01
N LEU A 135 -10.24 -7.43 14.10
CA LEU A 135 -9.09 -7.68 13.22
C LEU A 135 -7.77 -7.75 14.01
N GLN A 136 -7.58 -6.88 15.01
CA GLN A 136 -6.41 -6.94 15.90
C GLN A 136 -6.35 -8.25 16.66
N ARG A 137 -7.48 -8.74 17.17
CA ARG A 137 -7.54 -10.03 17.86
C ARG A 137 -7.22 -11.20 16.93
N ILE A 138 -7.70 -11.17 15.70
CA ILE A 138 -7.38 -12.19 14.69
C ILE A 138 -5.88 -12.14 14.35
N ALA A 139 -5.33 -10.95 14.10
CA ALA A 139 -3.91 -10.77 13.82
C ALA A 139 -3.03 -11.33 14.95
N HIS A 140 -3.38 -11.04 16.20
CA HIS A 140 -2.69 -11.60 17.37
C HIS A 140 -2.76 -13.14 17.42
N MET A 141 -3.93 -13.72 17.19
CA MET A 141 -4.09 -15.20 17.15
C MET A 141 -3.28 -15.86 16.03
N MET A 142 -2.99 -15.13 14.95
CA MET A 142 -2.21 -15.61 13.81
C MET A 142 -0.72 -15.26 13.91
N HIS A 143 -0.25 -14.65 15.02
CA HIS A 143 1.11 -14.12 15.18
C HIS A 143 1.53 -13.17 14.04
N ALA A 144 0.56 -12.45 13.47
CA ALA A 144 0.80 -11.54 12.37
C ALA A 144 1.40 -10.18 12.80
N GLU A 145 1.57 -9.95 14.09
CA GLU A 145 2.17 -8.73 14.66
C GLU A 145 3.67 -8.61 14.32
N GLU A 146 4.32 -9.73 14.08
CA GLU A 146 5.74 -9.80 13.71
C GLU A 146 5.97 -9.56 12.20
N ILE A 147 4.90 -9.53 11.41
CA ILE A 147 4.97 -9.29 9.98
C ILE A 147 5.01 -7.78 9.75
N GLU A 148 6.10 -7.25 9.18
CA GLU A 148 6.12 -5.87 8.70
C GLU A 148 4.97 -5.67 7.70
N THR A 149 3.91 -5.00 8.15
CA THR A 149 2.77 -4.71 7.29
C THR A 149 3.10 -3.57 6.36
N MET A 150 3.25 -3.87 5.08
CA MET A 150 3.20 -2.83 4.07
C MET A 150 1.81 -2.19 4.08
N PRO A 151 1.70 -0.85 4.17
CA PRO A 151 0.40 -0.15 4.28
C PRO A 151 -0.52 -0.35 3.07
N PHE A 152 -0.08 -1.03 2.05
CA PHE A 152 -0.76 -1.22 0.77
C PHE A 152 -1.25 -2.65 0.52
N LEU A 153 -1.27 -3.51 1.54
CA LEU A 153 -1.78 -4.87 1.42
C LEU A 153 -1.13 -5.63 0.23
N HIS A 154 0.21 -5.69 0.20
CA HIS A 154 0.94 -6.29 -0.90
C HIS A 154 2.07 -7.20 -0.47
N THR A 155 2.10 -8.39 -1.04
CA THR A 155 3.32 -9.16 -1.23
C THR A 155 3.85 -8.87 -2.64
N GLU A 156 5.07 -8.33 -2.76
CA GLU A 156 5.78 -8.37 -4.04
C GLU A 156 6.04 -9.85 -4.37
N PRO A 157 5.81 -10.30 -5.62
CA PRO A 157 6.27 -11.63 -6.01
C PRO A 157 7.79 -11.66 -5.90
N ASP A 158 8.32 -12.67 -5.20
CA ASP A 158 9.75 -12.97 -5.20
C ASP A 158 10.24 -13.09 -6.64
N GLU A 159 11.05 -12.15 -7.08
CA GLU A 159 11.82 -12.28 -8.31
C GLU A 159 12.86 -13.39 -8.10
N LYS A 160 12.59 -14.55 -8.71
CA LYS A 160 13.60 -15.57 -8.97
C LYS A 160 14.37 -15.24 -10.24
#